data_c5bec8ee033a4cf639c0e2691817f1fa
#
_entry.id   c5bec8ee033a4cf639c0e2691817f1fa
#
_cell.length_a   1.000
_cell.length_b   1.000
_cell.length_c   1.000
_cell.angle_alpha   90.00
_cell.angle_beta   90.00
_cell.angle_gamma   90.00
#
_symmetry.space_group_name_H-M   'P 1'
#
loop_
_entity.id
_entity.type
_entity.pdbx_description
1 polymer ?
#
loop_
_entity_poly.entity_id
_entity_poly.type
_entity_poly.pdbx_seq_one_letter_code
_entity_poly.pdbx_strand_id
1 'polypeptide(L)'
;FSALCLASVTTVEDTLKLVNRRGELMHRDALAHPGTMAAVIGLTSEQVAQAVASAQSKGIVALANLNTAAQTVITGEPEAVSAASQAAQEMGAKIMSLKVSGAWHSPLMAEAAKDFQQFMSGIRFKAPRMSLVLNVTADISDDPNAIKAVMTRQLTSPVKWYEGIEKMIAAGVDTFVEVGPKNVLTGMMKKILPKDSSATVFQVGDLASLNKFLSGHKG
;
A
#
# COMPACT_ATOMS: atom_id res chain seq x y z
N PHE A 1 -0.52 8.60 -3.96
CA PHE A 1 -0.26 10.02 -4.28
C PHE A 1 -0.19 10.24 -5.78
N SER A 2 0.64 9.50 -6.53
CA SER A 2 0.69 9.62 -8.00
C SER A 2 -0.69 9.43 -8.65
N ALA A 3 -1.50 8.50 -8.15
CA ALA A 3 -2.87 8.29 -8.62
C ALA A 3 -3.78 9.50 -8.33
N LEU A 4 -3.62 10.17 -7.17
CA LEU A 4 -4.37 11.43 -6.88
C LEU A 4 -4.05 12.53 -7.91
N CYS A 5 -2.76 12.66 -8.25
CA CYS A 5 -2.32 13.61 -9.26
C CYS A 5 -2.87 13.26 -10.64
N LEU A 6 -2.75 11.99 -11.06
CA LEU A 6 -3.24 11.50 -12.35
C LEU A 6 -4.75 11.70 -12.47
N ALA A 7 -5.51 11.40 -11.42
CA ALA A 7 -6.95 11.60 -11.35
C ALA A 7 -7.36 13.09 -11.18
N SER A 8 -6.39 14.01 -11.15
CA SER A 8 -6.61 15.46 -10.99
C SER A 8 -7.27 15.84 -9.64
N VAL A 9 -7.17 14.98 -8.64
CA VAL A 9 -7.63 15.27 -7.26
C VAL A 9 -6.76 16.35 -6.63
N THR A 10 -5.45 16.29 -6.84
CA THR A 10 -4.46 17.28 -6.42
C THR A 10 -3.63 17.74 -7.61
N THR A 11 -3.01 18.92 -7.51
CA THR A 11 -2.03 19.38 -8.49
C THR A 11 -0.70 18.62 -8.34
N VAL A 12 0.17 18.68 -9.35
CA VAL A 12 1.54 18.10 -9.25
C VAL A 12 2.28 18.72 -8.07
N GLU A 13 2.22 20.05 -7.93
CA GLU A 13 2.88 20.77 -6.85
C GLU A 13 2.38 20.33 -5.47
N ASP A 14 1.06 20.26 -5.28
CA ASP A 14 0.46 19.82 -4.02
C ASP A 14 0.77 18.35 -3.74
N THR A 15 0.80 17.50 -4.77
CA THR A 15 1.20 16.10 -4.64
C THR A 15 2.63 15.96 -4.13
N LEU A 16 3.56 16.76 -4.67
CA LEU A 16 4.97 16.77 -4.24
C LEU A 16 5.09 17.25 -2.78
N LYS A 17 4.36 18.32 -2.41
CA LYS A 17 4.31 18.80 -1.01
C LYS A 17 3.79 17.71 -0.07
N LEU A 18 2.71 17.01 -0.47
CA LEU A 18 2.14 15.91 0.32
C LEU A 18 3.14 14.75 0.50
N VAL A 19 3.78 14.31 -0.57
CA VAL A 19 4.74 13.19 -0.51
C VAL A 19 5.96 13.55 0.35
N ASN A 20 6.50 14.77 0.17
CA ASN A 20 7.62 15.24 0.97
C ASN A 20 7.26 15.29 2.47
N ARG A 21 6.14 15.96 2.79
CA ARG A 21 5.70 16.10 4.19
C ARG A 21 5.40 14.75 4.84
N ARG A 22 4.78 13.84 4.11
CA ARG A 22 4.55 12.47 4.56
C ARG A 22 5.87 11.78 4.91
N GLY A 23 6.87 11.87 4.04
CA GLY A 23 8.18 11.27 4.26
C GLY A 23 8.87 11.80 5.51
N GLU A 24 8.88 13.13 5.72
CA GLU A 24 9.44 13.80 6.90
C GLU A 24 8.77 13.30 8.20
N LEU A 25 7.43 13.28 8.23
CA LEU A 25 6.67 12.88 9.41
C LEU A 25 6.87 11.40 9.74
N MET A 26 6.81 10.53 8.73
CA MET A 26 7.07 9.10 8.92
C MET A 26 8.50 8.83 9.42
N HIS A 27 9.49 9.54 8.89
CA HIS A 27 10.87 9.42 9.34
C HIS A 27 11.04 9.87 10.80
N ARG A 28 10.43 10.99 11.18
CA ARG A 28 10.41 11.49 12.56
C ARG A 28 9.85 10.42 13.52
N ASP A 29 8.68 9.87 13.21
CA ASP A 29 8.03 8.89 14.07
C ASP A 29 8.80 7.56 14.12
N ALA A 30 9.45 7.16 13.01
CA ALA A 30 10.31 5.98 13.00
C ALA A 30 11.57 6.12 13.90
N LEU A 31 12.08 7.33 14.05
CA LEU A 31 13.18 7.62 15.00
C LEU A 31 12.69 7.62 16.45
N ALA A 32 11.48 8.13 16.71
CA ALA A 32 10.88 8.18 18.05
C ALA A 32 10.39 6.80 18.51
N HIS A 33 9.88 6.00 17.58
CA HIS A 33 9.30 4.68 17.82
C HIS A 33 9.90 3.66 16.85
N PRO A 34 11.10 3.12 17.15
CA PRO A 34 11.74 2.13 16.31
C PRO A 34 10.85 0.92 16.07
N GLY A 35 10.73 0.52 14.82
CA GLY A 35 9.87 -0.60 14.44
C GLY A 35 10.45 -1.39 13.28
N THR A 36 9.80 -2.49 12.95
CA THR A 36 10.22 -3.37 11.87
C THR A 36 9.02 -3.92 11.09
N MET A 37 9.32 -4.57 9.96
CA MET A 37 8.31 -5.22 9.12
C MET A 37 8.83 -6.58 8.64
N ALA A 38 7.91 -7.52 8.45
CA ALA A 38 8.19 -8.83 7.88
C ALA A 38 7.09 -9.25 6.89
N ALA A 39 7.49 -9.83 5.77
CA ALA A 39 6.57 -10.48 4.85
C ALA A 39 6.30 -11.91 5.31
N VAL A 40 5.03 -12.23 5.47
CA VAL A 40 4.50 -13.57 5.74
C VAL A 40 3.97 -14.13 4.44
N ILE A 41 4.49 -15.30 4.02
CA ILE A 41 4.21 -15.90 2.73
C ILE A 41 3.68 -17.31 2.93
N GLY A 42 2.57 -17.66 2.27
CA GLY A 42 1.97 -18.99 2.30
C GLY A 42 0.73 -19.11 3.16
N LEU A 43 0.32 -18.04 3.87
CA LEU A 43 -0.91 -17.99 4.65
C LEU A 43 -1.89 -16.96 4.08
N THR A 44 -3.18 -17.15 4.35
CA THR A 44 -4.20 -16.15 4.06
C THR A 44 -4.11 -14.95 5.01
N SER A 45 -4.71 -13.82 4.67
CA SER A 45 -4.74 -12.62 5.52
C SER A 45 -5.37 -12.89 6.89
N GLU A 46 -6.40 -13.74 6.95
CA GLU A 46 -7.09 -14.13 8.18
C GLU A 46 -6.17 -14.96 9.10
N GLN A 47 -5.41 -15.90 8.53
CA GLN A 47 -4.43 -16.69 9.28
C GLN A 47 -3.31 -15.80 9.82
N VAL A 48 -2.81 -14.85 9.01
CA VAL A 48 -1.82 -13.88 9.48
C VAL A 48 -2.40 -12.97 10.57
N ALA A 49 -3.67 -12.57 10.47
CA ALA A 49 -4.34 -11.80 11.52
C ALA A 49 -4.43 -12.58 12.84
N GLN A 50 -4.63 -13.90 12.81
CA GLN A 50 -4.60 -14.76 14.01
C GLN A 50 -3.19 -14.77 14.65
N ALA A 51 -2.13 -14.92 13.85
CA ALA A 51 -0.75 -14.84 14.32
C ALA A 51 -0.42 -13.47 14.93
N VAL A 52 -0.89 -12.38 14.32
CA VAL A 52 -0.77 -11.01 14.86
C VAL A 52 -1.52 -10.89 16.19
N ALA A 53 -2.75 -11.39 16.28
CA ALA A 53 -3.56 -11.31 17.50
C ALA A 53 -2.89 -12.05 18.68
N SER A 54 -2.27 -13.21 18.43
CA SER A 54 -1.56 -13.97 19.46
C SER A 54 -0.32 -13.27 20.03
N ALA A 55 0.26 -12.33 19.25
CA ALA A 55 1.49 -11.61 19.60
C ALA A 55 1.25 -10.23 20.25
N GLN A 56 0.01 -9.76 20.35
CA GLN A 56 -0.31 -8.41 20.87
C GLN A 56 0.10 -8.18 22.32
N SER A 57 0.24 -9.25 23.12
CA SER A 57 0.77 -9.18 24.50
C SER A 57 2.26 -8.80 24.55
N LYS A 58 2.98 -8.87 23.42
CA LYS A 58 4.41 -8.53 23.28
C LYS A 58 4.64 -7.10 22.79
N GLY A 59 3.59 -6.36 22.49
CA GLY A 59 3.67 -4.99 22.00
C GLY A 59 2.77 -4.76 20.78
N ILE A 60 2.97 -3.60 20.14
CA ILE A 60 2.20 -3.19 18.96
C ILE A 60 2.64 -3.99 17.75
N VAL A 61 1.72 -4.75 17.16
CA VAL A 61 1.89 -5.43 15.89
C VAL A 61 0.59 -5.40 15.09
N ALA A 62 0.67 -5.20 13.78
CA ALA A 62 -0.48 -5.05 12.90
C ALA A 62 -0.21 -5.60 11.50
N LEU A 63 -1.26 -5.78 10.70
CA LEU A 63 -1.15 -5.99 9.25
C LEU A 63 -0.79 -4.66 8.58
N ALA A 64 0.21 -4.68 7.70
CA ALA A 64 0.67 -3.49 6.96
C ALA A 64 0.24 -3.50 5.49
N ASN A 65 0.44 -4.62 4.80
CA ASN A 65 0.10 -4.73 3.37
C ASN A 65 -0.52 -6.11 3.10
N LEU A 66 -1.69 -6.12 2.50
CA LEU A 66 -2.32 -7.31 1.93
C LEU A 66 -1.97 -7.34 0.44
N ASN A 67 -0.84 -7.98 0.11
CA ASN A 67 -0.24 -7.89 -1.22
C ASN A 67 -0.81 -8.88 -2.24
N THR A 68 -1.09 -10.10 -1.80
CA THR A 68 -1.70 -11.17 -2.61
C THR A 68 -2.50 -12.08 -1.69
N ALA A 69 -3.28 -13.01 -2.23
CA ALA A 69 -4.02 -14.00 -1.43
C ALA A 69 -3.14 -14.80 -0.44
N ALA A 70 -1.82 -14.90 -0.70
CA ALA A 70 -0.88 -15.68 0.12
C ALA A 70 0.35 -14.88 0.55
N GLN A 71 0.31 -13.57 0.51
CA GLN A 71 1.41 -12.71 0.96
C GLN A 71 0.87 -11.48 1.68
N THR A 72 1.10 -11.43 2.99
CA THR A 72 0.77 -10.29 3.86
C THR A 72 2.05 -9.78 4.53
N VAL A 73 2.17 -8.47 4.71
CA VAL A 73 3.25 -7.86 5.48
C VAL A 73 2.70 -7.48 6.84
N ILE A 74 3.44 -7.85 7.90
CA ILE A 74 3.19 -7.42 9.28
C ILE A 74 4.19 -6.34 9.68
N THR A 75 3.81 -5.50 10.63
CA THR A 75 4.54 -4.29 11.04
C THR A 75 4.33 -4.04 12.53
N GLY A 76 5.30 -3.44 13.19
CA GLY A 76 5.18 -3.08 14.60
C GLY A 76 6.49 -3.03 15.35
N GLU A 77 6.41 -3.17 16.67
CA GLU A 77 7.57 -3.26 17.55
C GLU A 77 8.34 -4.57 17.28
N PRO A 78 9.69 -4.55 17.39
CA PRO A 78 10.51 -5.69 16.98
C PRO A 78 10.15 -7.00 17.70
N GLU A 79 9.89 -6.97 19.01
CA GLU A 79 9.54 -8.14 19.80
C GLU A 79 8.17 -8.71 19.37
N ALA A 80 7.18 -7.85 19.19
CA ALA A 80 5.84 -8.25 18.78
C ALA A 80 5.81 -8.80 17.33
N VAL A 81 6.56 -8.17 16.40
CA VAL A 81 6.71 -8.69 15.03
C VAL A 81 7.43 -10.03 15.01
N SER A 82 8.45 -10.22 15.88
CA SER A 82 9.14 -11.50 16.03
C SER A 82 8.20 -12.60 16.51
N ALA A 83 7.40 -12.33 17.56
CA ALA A 83 6.44 -13.28 18.09
C ALA A 83 5.34 -13.64 17.06
N ALA A 84 4.79 -12.64 16.34
CA ALA A 84 3.83 -12.88 15.28
C ALA A 84 4.44 -13.69 14.11
N SER A 85 5.72 -13.42 13.78
CA SER A 85 6.44 -14.17 12.77
C SER A 85 6.63 -15.64 13.15
N GLN A 86 6.98 -15.90 14.40
CA GLN A 86 7.10 -17.26 14.92
C GLN A 86 5.76 -18.00 14.88
N ALA A 87 4.69 -17.38 15.36
CA ALA A 87 3.35 -17.98 15.29
C ALA A 87 2.92 -18.29 13.84
N ALA A 88 3.22 -17.40 12.90
CA ALA A 88 2.96 -17.65 11.49
C ALA A 88 3.82 -18.79 10.92
N GLN A 89 5.08 -18.93 11.35
CA GLN A 89 5.94 -20.06 10.94
C GLN A 89 5.41 -21.41 11.46
N GLU A 90 4.90 -21.45 12.67
CA GLU A 90 4.24 -22.64 13.25
C GLU A 90 2.98 -23.05 12.48
N MET A 91 2.34 -22.08 11.81
CA MET A 91 1.23 -22.31 10.86
C MET A 91 1.68 -22.65 9.43
N GLY A 92 3.00 -22.78 9.20
CA GLY A 92 3.58 -23.16 7.90
C GLY A 92 4.02 -22.00 6.99
N ALA A 93 4.03 -20.75 7.48
CA ALA A 93 4.48 -19.62 6.68
C ALA A 93 5.99 -19.57 6.50
N LYS A 94 6.41 -19.01 5.35
CA LYS A 94 7.77 -18.51 5.16
C LYS A 94 7.82 -17.04 5.56
N ILE A 95 8.77 -16.67 6.42
CA ILE A 95 8.99 -15.30 6.87
C ILE A 95 10.18 -14.68 6.14
N MET A 96 10.03 -13.42 5.74
CA MET A 96 11.10 -12.63 5.16
C MET A 96 11.13 -11.24 5.81
N SER A 97 12.17 -10.95 6.58
CA SER A 97 12.38 -9.63 7.17
C SER A 97 12.60 -8.57 6.09
N LEU A 98 12.00 -7.41 6.25
CA LEU A 98 12.13 -6.29 5.33
C LEU A 98 13.20 -5.30 5.85
N LYS A 99 14.03 -4.81 4.94
CA LYS A 99 15.03 -3.77 5.24
C LYS A 99 14.35 -2.39 5.25
N VAL A 100 13.65 -2.08 6.33
CA VAL A 100 12.95 -0.81 6.53
C VAL A 100 13.35 -0.19 7.86
N SER A 101 13.18 1.12 7.99
CA SER A 101 13.58 1.90 9.17
C SER A 101 12.45 2.17 10.16
N GLY A 102 11.23 1.69 9.90
CA GLY A 102 10.08 1.97 10.76
C GLY A 102 8.92 1.02 10.56
N ALA A 103 7.95 1.09 11.47
CA ALA A 103 6.73 0.31 11.45
C ALA A 103 5.65 1.01 10.61
N TRP A 104 5.81 1.02 9.29
CA TRP A 104 4.87 1.67 8.38
C TRP A 104 3.50 0.99 8.43
N HIS A 105 2.44 1.80 8.27
CA HIS A 105 1.06 1.34 8.30
C HIS A 105 0.61 0.71 9.64
N SER A 106 1.19 1.16 10.75
CA SER A 106 0.87 0.71 12.10
C SER A 106 0.39 1.85 13.01
N PRO A 107 -0.18 1.53 14.19
CA PRO A 107 -0.49 2.53 15.21
C PRO A 107 0.71 3.38 15.65
N LEU A 108 1.94 2.91 15.48
CA LEU A 108 3.17 3.67 15.78
C LEU A 108 3.36 4.91 14.89
N MET A 109 2.57 5.05 13.82
CA MET A 109 2.54 6.22 12.95
C MET A 109 1.41 7.21 13.30
N ALA A 110 0.84 7.13 14.50
CA ALA A 110 -0.35 7.92 14.87
C ALA A 110 -0.07 9.44 14.92
N GLU A 111 1.06 9.86 15.47
CA GLU A 111 1.43 11.27 15.53
C GLU A 111 1.73 11.81 14.12
N ALA A 112 2.45 11.04 13.29
CA ALA A 112 2.66 11.40 11.89
C ALA A 112 1.32 11.54 11.14
N ALA A 113 0.36 10.65 11.38
CA ALA A 113 -0.96 10.71 10.75
C ALA A 113 -1.73 11.98 11.17
N LYS A 114 -1.69 12.35 12.44
CA LYS A 114 -2.33 13.56 12.97
C LYS A 114 -1.72 14.83 12.35
N ASP A 115 -0.39 14.94 12.34
CA ASP A 115 0.29 16.10 11.76
C ASP A 115 0.11 16.17 10.25
N PHE A 116 0.06 15.00 9.58
CA PHE A 116 -0.22 14.92 8.15
C PHE A 116 -1.65 15.34 7.83
N GLN A 117 -2.63 14.98 8.66
CA GLN A 117 -4.01 15.47 8.55
C GLN A 117 -4.07 17.01 8.63
N GLN A 118 -3.38 17.59 9.61
CA GLN A 118 -3.31 19.04 9.74
C GLN A 118 -2.68 19.68 8.50
N PHE A 119 -1.59 19.13 7.99
CA PHE A 119 -0.96 19.63 6.77
C PHE A 119 -1.89 19.52 5.56
N MET A 120 -2.58 18.39 5.39
CA MET A 120 -3.56 18.19 4.30
C MET A 120 -4.74 19.15 4.37
N SER A 121 -5.07 19.70 5.55
CA SER A 121 -6.20 20.66 5.66
C SER A 121 -6.01 21.87 4.76
N GLY A 122 -4.76 22.32 4.56
CA GLY A 122 -4.40 23.41 3.66
C GLY A 122 -4.34 23.07 2.18
N ILE A 123 -4.45 21.78 1.81
CA ILE A 123 -4.40 21.33 0.42
C ILE A 123 -5.83 21.16 -0.13
N ARG A 124 -6.08 21.72 -1.31
CA ARG A 124 -7.36 21.58 -1.99
C ARG A 124 -7.45 20.25 -2.71
N PHE A 125 -8.42 19.42 -2.37
CA PHE A 125 -8.80 18.22 -3.11
C PHE A 125 -9.98 18.52 -4.02
N LYS A 126 -9.97 17.97 -5.23
CA LYS A 126 -11.04 18.05 -6.23
C LYS A 126 -11.63 16.67 -6.48
N ALA A 127 -12.83 16.63 -7.04
CA ALA A 127 -13.40 15.37 -7.53
C ALA A 127 -12.47 14.75 -8.59
N PRO A 128 -12.20 13.45 -8.54
CA PRO A 128 -11.36 12.78 -9.51
C PRO A 128 -11.99 12.78 -10.90
N ARG A 129 -11.17 12.91 -11.94
CA ARG A 129 -11.61 12.84 -13.35
C ARG A 129 -11.68 11.42 -13.90
N MET A 130 -11.22 10.46 -13.14
CA MET A 130 -11.24 9.03 -13.44
C MET A 130 -11.41 8.23 -12.16
N SER A 131 -11.83 6.97 -12.24
CA SER A 131 -11.97 6.09 -11.09
C SER A 131 -10.67 5.98 -10.31
N LEU A 132 -10.75 6.13 -9.00
CA LEU A 132 -9.61 6.08 -8.08
C LEU A 132 -9.90 5.05 -6.98
N VAL A 133 -9.17 3.95 -6.96
CA VAL A 133 -9.23 2.94 -5.89
C VAL A 133 -8.31 3.34 -4.76
N LEU A 134 -8.86 3.39 -3.54
CA LEU A 134 -8.14 3.86 -2.35
C LEU A 134 -7.56 2.67 -1.58
N ASN A 135 -6.28 2.70 -1.23
CA ASN A 135 -5.56 1.60 -0.59
C ASN A 135 -6.13 1.16 0.78
N VAL A 136 -6.72 2.08 1.54
CA VAL A 136 -7.24 1.77 2.90
C VAL A 136 -8.55 1.01 2.85
N THR A 137 -9.42 1.36 1.88
CA THR A 137 -10.77 0.79 1.77
C THR A 137 -10.88 -0.25 0.66
N ALA A 138 -9.96 -0.25 -0.30
CA ALA A 138 -10.06 -0.94 -1.58
C ALA A 138 -11.29 -0.54 -2.40
N ASP A 139 -11.90 0.61 -2.09
CA ASP A 139 -13.09 1.12 -2.75
C ASP A 139 -12.79 2.34 -3.62
N ILE A 140 -13.70 2.59 -4.56
CA ILE A 140 -13.71 3.77 -5.40
C ILE A 140 -14.42 4.90 -4.64
N SER A 141 -13.88 6.12 -4.73
CA SER A 141 -14.54 7.33 -4.23
C SER A 141 -14.35 8.47 -5.21
N ASP A 142 -15.40 9.26 -5.39
CA ASP A 142 -15.45 10.50 -6.18
C ASP A 142 -15.62 11.75 -5.31
N ASP A 143 -15.91 11.58 -4.01
CA ASP A 143 -16.00 12.67 -3.05
C ASP A 143 -14.60 13.10 -2.56
N PRO A 144 -14.19 14.37 -2.82
CA PRO A 144 -12.91 14.90 -2.36
C PRO A 144 -12.70 14.83 -0.85
N ASN A 145 -13.78 15.03 -0.08
CA ASN A 145 -13.71 15.02 1.39
C ASN A 145 -13.54 13.59 1.91
N ALA A 146 -14.25 12.62 1.33
CA ALA A 146 -14.08 11.21 1.65
C ALA A 146 -12.66 10.73 1.30
N ILE A 147 -12.15 11.10 0.11
CA ILE A 147 -10.77 10.78 -0.31
C ILE A 147 -9.77 11.36 0.70
N LYS A 148 -9.92 12.63 1.09
CA LYS A 148 -9.05 13.30 2.07
C LYS A 148 -9.08 12.61 3.44
N ALA A 149 -10.26 12.22 3.91
CA ALA A 149 -10.43 11.49 5.17
C ALA A 149 -9.77 10.10 5.14
N VAL A 150 -9.87 9.37 4.03
CA VAL A 150 -9.19 8.08 3.84
C VAL A 150 -7.68 8.28 3.79
N MET A 151 -7.18 9.31 3.11
CA MET A 151 -5.75 9.64 3.04
C MET A 151 -5.13 9.93 4.41
N THR A 152 -5.90 10.53 5.33
CA THR A 152 -5.47 10.74 6.73
C THR A 152 -5.15 9.42 7.43
N ARG A 153 -5.96 8.40 7.22
CA ARG A 153 -5.80 7.08 7.86
C ARG A 153 -4.72 6.21 7.20
N GLN A 154 -4.22 6.59 6.02
CA GLN A 154 -3.31 5.75 5.26
C GLN A 154 -2.00 5.40 6.00
N LEU A 155 -1.51 6.30 6.89
CA LEU A 155 -0.27 6.06 7.62
C LEU A 155 -0.42 5.00 8.72
N THR A 156 -1.63 4.81 9.22
CA THR A 156 -1.94 3.89 10.34
C THR A 156 -2.80 2.69 9.93
N SER A 157 -3.14 2.58 8.64
CA SER A 157 -4.02 1.52 8.14
C SER A 157 -3.31 0.62 7.14
N PRO A 158 -3.70 -0.65 7.03
CA PRO A 158 -3.14 -1.56 6.04
C PRO A 158 -3.41 -1.09 4.60
N VAL A 159 -2.47 -1.42 3.73
CA VAL A 159 -2.62 -1.26 2.28
C VAL A 159 -3.33 -2.51 1.74
N LYS A 160 -4.57 -2.38 1.31
CA LYS A 160 -5.40 -3.44 0.73
C LYS A 160 -5.16 -3.57 -0.77
N TRP A 161 -3.91 -3.90 -1.14
CA TRP A 161 -3.51 -3.97 -2.54
C TRP A 161 -4.26 -5.06 -3.29
N TYR A 162 -4.30 -6.27 -2.73
CA TYR A 162 -4.96 -7.43 -3.35
C TYR A 162 -6.43 -7.16 -3.62
N GLU A 163 -7.18 -6.72 -2.60
CA GLU A 163 -8.61 -6.38 -2.72
C GLU A 163 -8.84 -5.25 -3.75
N GLY A 164 -7.95 -4.24 -3.79
CA GLY A 164 -8.04 -3.15 -4.77
C GLY A 164 -7.87 -3.63 -6.22
N ILE A 165 -6.96 -4.57 -6.46
CA ILE A 165 -6.77 -5.17 -7.78
C ILE A 165 -7.96 -6.06 -8.15
N GLU A 166 -8.49 -6.88 -7.23
CA GLU A 166 -9.71 -7.66 -7.48
C GLU A 166 -10.90 -6.77 -7.85
N LYS A 167 -11.03 -5.62 -7.17
CA LYS A 167 -12.05 -4.61 -7.49
C LYS A 167 -11.91 -4.06 -8.92
N MET A 168 -10.67 -3.77 -9.35
CA MET A 168 -10.40 -3.30 -10.72
C MET A 168 -10.72 -4.38 -11.76
N ILE A 169 -10.33 -5.63 -11.52
CA ILE A 169 -10.64 -6.77 -12.40
C ILE A 169 -12.16 -6.96 -12.51
N ALA A 170 -12.87 -6.93 -11.38
CA ALA A 170 -14.32 -7.04 -11.35
C ALA A 170 -15.04 -5.89 -12.08
N ALA A 171 -14.38 -4.71 -12.15
CA ALA A 171 -14.87 -3.57 -12.93
C ALA A 171 -14.49 -3.64 -14.42
N GLY A 172 -13.90 -4.73 -14.89
CA GLY A 172 -13.54 -4.95 -16.29
C GLY A 172 -12.20 -4.38 -16.74
N VAL A 173 -11.32 -4.00 -15.80
CA VAL A 173 -9.95 -3.57 -16.13
C VAL A 173 -9.14 -4.78 -16.60
N ASP A 174 -8.63 -4.73 -17.81
CA ASP A 174 -7.85 -5.78 -18.47
C ASP A 174 -6.41 -5.38 -18.79
N THR A 175 -6.08 -4.12 -18.60
CA THR A 175 -4.73 -3.59 -18.87
C THR A 175 -4.21 -2.82 -17.67
N PHE A 176 -3.10 -3.28 -17.11
CA PHE A 176 -2.45 -2.69 -15.93
C PHE A 176 -1.08 -2.15 -16.30
N VAL A 177 -0.79 -0.92 -15.90
CA VAL A 177 0.49 -0.26 -16.17
C VAL A 177 1.10 0.23 -14.87
N GLU A 178 2.23 -0.38 -14.45
CA GLU A 178 3.04 0.12 -13.34
C GLU A 178 3.91 1.26 -13.85
N VAL A 179 3.67 2.47 -13.35
CA VAL A 179 4.45 3.66 -13.72
C VAL A 179 5.43 3.99 -12.60
N GLY A 180 6.73 3.91 -12.91
CA GLY A 180 7.82 4.22 -11.98
C GLY A 180 8.98 3.23 -12.08
N PRO A 181 10.05 3.45 -11.30
CA PRO A 181 11.24 2.58 -11.32
C PRO A 181 10.93 1.21 -10.69
N LYS A 182 11.62 0.17 -11.16
CA LYS A 182 11.43 -1.24 -10.75
C LYS A 182 10.12 -1.83 -11.26
N ASN A 183 9.78 -3.03 -10.77
CA ASN A 183 8.65 -3.84 -11.24
C ASN A 183 7.97 -4.61 -10.11
N VAL A 184 7.87 -4.00 -8.94
CA VAL A 184 7.36 -4.66 -7.72
C VAL A 184 5.88 -4.99 -7.86
N LEU A 185 5.09 -4.03 -8.35
CA LEU A 185 3.65 -4.20 -8.53
C LEU A 185 3.36 -5.18 -9.68
N THR A 186 4.09 -5.08 -10.78
CA THR A 186 4.05 -6.05 -11.89
C THR A 186 4.35 -7.46 -11.41
N GLY A 187 5.32 -7.61 -10.48
CA GLY A 187 5.64 -8.90 -9.86
C GLY A 187 4.50 -9.44 -8.99
N MET A 188 3.76 -8.58 -8.30
CA MET A 188 2.58 -8.95 -7.53
C MET A 188 1.41 -9.33 -8.44
N MET A 189 1.18 -8.59 -9.54
CA MET A 189 0.13 -8.89 -10.51
C MET A 189 0.22 -10.31 -11.07
N LYS A 190 1.43 -10.81 -11.34
CA LYS A 190 1.66 -12.20 -11.77
C LYS A 190 1.20 -13.27 -10.77
N LYS A 191 1.01 -12.89 -9.49
CA LYS A 191 0.52 -13.78 -8.43
C LYS A 191 -0.95 -13.58 -8.12
N ILE A 192 -1.53 -12.45 -8.55
CA ILE A 192 -2.93 -12.09 -8.34
C ILE A 192 -3.77 -12.57 -9.52
N LEU A 193 -3.31 -12.31 -10.73
CA LEU A 193 -4.06 -12.68 -11.94
C LEU A 193 -4.22 -14.20 -12.06
N PRO A 194 -5.41 -14.70 -12.38
CA PRO A 194 -5.61 -16.10 -12.75
C PRO A 194 -4.69 -16.51 -13.92
N LYS A 195 -4.32 -17.78 -13.98
CA LYS A 195 -3.42 -18.31 -15.02
C LYS A 195 -3.99 -18.19 -16.45
N ASP A 196 -5.29 -18.19 -16.56
CA ASP A 196 -6.09 -18.06 -17.78
C ASP A 196 -6.60 -16.64 -18.02
N SER A 197 -6.13 -15.67 -17.22
CA SER A 197 -6.50 -14.26 -17.39
C SER A 197 -5.98 -13.70 -18.70
N SER A 198 -6.84 -13.03 -19.44
CA SER A 198 -6.48 -12.23 -20.64
C SER A 198 -5.88 -10.87 -20.29
N ALA A 199 -5.85 -10.49 -19.01
CA ALA A 199 -5.32 -9.21 -18.58
C ALA A 199 -3.80 -9.08 -18.86
N THR A 200 -3.41 -7.91 -19.35
CA THR A 200 -2.03 -7.57 -19.68
C THR A 200 -1.42 -6.65 -18.63
N VAL A 201 -0.14 -6.83 -18.32
CA VAL A 201 0.56 -6.04 -17.31
C VAL A 201 1.84 -5.48 -17.91
N PHE A 202 1.99 -4.16 -17.85
CA PHE A 202 3.14 -3.42 -18.36
C PHE A 202 3.87 -2.72 -17.22
N GLN A 203 5.18 -2.50 -17.42
CA GLN A 203 6.00 -1.67 -16.56
C GLN A 203 6.62 -0.55 -17.41
N VAL A 204 6.45 0.69 -16.95
CA VAL A 204 6.96 1.90 -17.59
C VAL A 204 7.80 2.66 -16.58
N GLY A 205 9.11 2.46 -16.62
CA GLY A 205 10.06 3.06 -15.67
C GLY A 205 11.05 4.03 -16.28
N ASP A 206 11.12 4.09 -17.61
CA ASP A 206 12.01 4.95 -18.39
C ASP A 206 11.42 5.28 -19.78
N LEU A 207 12.12 6.11 -20.53
CA LEU A 207 11.68 6.54 -21.87
C LEU A 207 11.60 5.38 -22.86
N ALA A 208 12.49 4.39 -22.74
CA ALA A 208 12.51 3.25 -23.66
C ALA A 208 11.26 2.36 -23.45
N SER A 209 10.93 2.05 -22.20
CA SER A 209 9.73 1.28 -21.84
C SER A 209 8.44 2.07 -22.15
N LEU A 210 8.43 3.40 -22.01
CA LEU A 210 7.31 4.24 -22.41
C LEU A 210 7.09 4.16 -23.93
N ASN A 211 8.13 4.34 -24.74
CA ASN A 211 8.04 4.26 -26.19
C ASN A 211 7.57 2.88 -26.65
N LYS A 212 8.05 1.81 -26.02
CA LYS A 212 7.60 0.45 -26.30
C LYS A 212 6.11 0.28 -25.99
N PHE A 213 5.65 0.77 -24.83
CA PHE A 213 4.24 0.73 -24.46
C PHE A 213 3.37 1.46 -25.48
N LEU A 214 3.72 2.70 -25.83
CA LEU A 214 2.97 3.53 -26.77
C LEU A 214 2.95 2.96 -28.20
N SER A 215 4.04 2.32 -28.65
CA SER A 215 4.09 1.70 -29.98
C SER A 215 3.22 0.46 -30.11
N GLY A 216 3.02 -0.28 -29.02
CA GLY A 216 2.15 -1.46 -28.97
C GLY A 216 0.67 -1.13 -28.76
N HIS A 217 0.33 0.12 -28.40
CA HIS A 217 -1.03 0.57 -28.06
C HIS A 217 -1.43 1.81 -28.88
N LYS A 218 -0.99 1.89 -30.13
CA LYS A 218 -1.55 2.87 -31.08
C LYS A 218 -2.95 2.42 -31.43
N GLY A 219 -3.97 3.02 -30.78
CA GLY A 219 -5.37 2.89 -31.12
C GLY A 219 -5.69 3.44 -32.49
#